data_d4c5ff8c81637e6c978f6d5128a79d7e
#
_entry.id   d4c5ff8c81637e6c978f6d5128a79d7e
#
_cell.length_a   1.000
_cell.length_b   1.000
_cell.length_c   1.000
_cell.angle_alpha   90.00
_cell.angle_beta   90.00
_cell.angle_gamma   90.00
#
_symmetry.space_group_name_H-M   'P 1'
#
loop_
_entity.id
_entity.type
_entity.pdbx_description
1 polymer ?
#
loop_
_entity_poly.entity_id
_entity_poly.type
_entity_poly.pdbx_seq_one_letter_code
_entity_poly.pdbx_strand_id
1 'polypeptide(L)'
;EAPPPWEPELRVEPPFTDRAPAAAAVLVPLVQRPAGLSVLLTERAGNMSTHSGQVAFPGGKIDPDDASVADAALREAEEEVALPRRFVEVIGQLPEYVTGTQFIVTPVVAVVRAGFVLHLNPSEVAHAFEVPLAFLMNPAHHRRHRLEWEGQAREWFSMPYLEPIQVDAAAGESSPR
;
A
#
# COMPACT_ATOMS: atom_id res chain seq x y z
N GLU A 1 -19.06 -20.55 14.20
CA GLU A 1 -18.74 -19.48 15.16
C GLU A 1 -18.32 -18.26 14.37
N ALA A 2 -18.93 -17.09 14.64
CA ALA A 2 -18.47 -15.86 14.04
C ALA A 2 -17.06 -15.52 14.58
N PRO A 3 -16.14 -15.05 13.74
CA PRO A 3 -14.84 -14.61 14.23
C PRO A 3 -15.03 -13.49 15.27
N PRO A 4 -14.15 -13.39 16.28
CA PRO A 4 -14.24 -12.32 17.26
C PRO A 4 -14.17 -10.98 16.53
N PRO A 5 -14.82 -9.93 17.07
CA PRO A 5 -14.73 -8.60 16.48
C PRO A 5 -13.26 -8.20 16.43
N TRP A 6 -12.83 -7.72 15.26
CA TRP A 6 -11.48 -7.23 15.08
C TRP A 6 -11.29 -5.96 15.91
N GLU A 7 -10.37 -6.01 16.87
CA GLU A 7 -9.94 -4.83 17.60
C GLU A 7 -8.67 -4.29 16.95
N PRO A 8 -8.65 -3.00 16.58
CA PRO A 8 -7.45 -2.38 16.03
C PRO A 8 -6.34 -2.40 17.07
N GLU A 9 -5.32 -3.23 16.89
CA GLU A 9 -4.09 -3.05 17.62
C GLU A 9 -3.39 -1.82 17.05
N LEU A 10 -3.39 -0.73 17.79
CA LEU A 10 -2.51 0.41 17.54
C LEU A 10 -1.07 -0.07 17.75
N ARG A 11 -0.48 -0.65 16.72
CA ARG A 11 0.94 -1.02 16.75
C ARG A 11 1.75 0.25 16.53
N VAL A 12 2.32 0.73 17.61
CA VAL A 12 3.38 1.73 17.56
C VAL A 12 4.70 0.98 17.45
N GLU A 13 5.34 1.04 16.29
CA GLU A 13 6.72 0.53 16.19
C GLU A 13 7.65 1.42 17.00
N PRO A 14 8.66 0.84 17.71
CA PRO A 14 9.69 1.65 18.35
C PRO A 14 10.34 2.58 17.32
N PRO A 15 10.47 3.88 17.62
CA PRO A 15 11.03 4.84 16.67
C PRO A 15 12.51 4.54 16.41
N PHE A 16 12.92 4.62 15.13
CA PHE A 16 14.32 4.54 14.70
C PHE A 16 14.99 5.92 14.55
N THR A 17 14.23 6.96 14.77
CA THR A 17 14.65 8.33 14.49
C THR A 17 14.01 9.28 15.49
N ASP A 18 14.72 10.34 15.86
CA ASP A 18 14.21 11.44 16.69
C ASP A 18 13.39 12.46 15.89
N ARG A 19 12.98 12.10 14.67
CA ARG A 19 12.19 12.95 13.80
C ARG A 19 10.81 13.20 14.40
N ALA A 20 10.29 14.40 14.27
CA ALA A 20 8.90 14.68 14.63
C ALA A 20 7.94 13.82 13.76
N PRO A 21 6.85 13.26 14.32
CA PRO A 21 5.87 12.51 13.56
C PRO A 21 5.30 13.32 12.41
N ALA A 22 5.14 12.68 11.25
CA ALA A 22 4.55 13.29 10.06
C ALA A 22 3.33 12.49 9.61
N ALA A 23 2.22 13.18 9.34
CA ALA A 23 1.02 12.57 8.81
C ALA A 23 1.24 12.12 7.36
N ALA A 24 0.74 10.91 7.05
CA ALA A 24 0.77 10.33 5.71
C ALA A 24 -0.53 9.60 5.42
N ALA A 25 -0.84 9.47 4.14
CA ALA A 25 -1.98 8.70 3.66
C ALA A 25 -1.53 7.72 2.59
N VAL A 26 -2.08 6.51 2.62
CA VAL A 26 -1.87 5.52 1.56
C VAL A 26 -3.21 5.06 1.01
N LEU A 27 -3.27 4.85 -0.29
CA LEU A 27 -4.43 4.25 -0.93
C LEU A 27 -4.31 2.73 -0.87
N VAL A 28 -5.34 2.05 -0.39
CA VAL A 28 -5.51 0.59 -0.47
C VAL A 28 -6.47 0.29 -1.63
N PRO A 29 -5.97 0.17 -2.88
CA PRO A 29 -6.82 0.10 -4.06
C PRO A 29 -7.24 -1.35 -4.33
N LEU A 30 -8.53 -1.63 -4.15
CA LEU A 30 -9.16 -2.90 -4.45
C LEU A 30 -9.67 -2.88 -5.89
N VAL A 31 -8.87 -3.40 -6.81
CA VAL A 31 -9.17 -3.39 -8.25
C VAL A 31 -10.16 -4.49 -8.59
N GLN A 32 -11.24 -4.12 -9.27
CA GLN A 32 -12.23 -5.07 -9.76
C GLN A 32 -11.69 -5.79 -11.01
N ARG A 33 -11.52 -7.10 -10.92
CA ARG A 33 -11.09 -7.97 -12.02
C ARG A 33 -12.10 -9.10 -12.23
N PRO A 34 -12.17 -9.72 -13.42
CA PRO A 34 -13.08 -10.85 -13.68
C PRO A 34 -12.89 -12.03 -12.71
N ALA A 35 -11.66 -12.23 -12.23
CA ALA A 35 -11.33 -13.29 -11.27
C ALA A 35 -11.59 -12.92 -9.80
N GLY A 36 -12.06 -11.71 -9.52
CA GLY A 36 -12.29 -11.19 -8.17
C GLY A 36 -11.51 -9.89 -7.91
N LEU A 37 -11.43 -9.49 -6.64
CA LEU A 37 -10.68 -8.29 -6.25
C LEU A 37 -9.17 -8.57 -6.20
N SER A 38 -8.39 -7.66 -6.75
CA SER A 38 -6.93 -7.60 -6.59
C SER A 38 -6.54 -6.33 -5.84
N VAL A 39 -5.40 -6.35 -5.18
CA VAL A 39 -4.80 -5.17 -4.53
C VAL A 39 -3.68 -4.66 -5.41
N LEU A 40 -3.74 -3.40 -5.82
CA LEU A 40 -2.66 -2.74 -6.54
C LEU A 40 -1.57 -2.29 -5.55
N LEU A 41 -0.35 -2.68 -5.85
CA LEU A 41 0.84 -2.38 -5.05
C LEU A 41 1.92 -1.77 -5.96
N THR A 42 2.83 -1.02 -5.37
CA THR A 42 4.00 -0.44 -6.02
C THR A 42 5.29 -0.99 -5.42
N GLU A 43 6.33 -1.05 -6.22
CA GLU A 43 7.71 -1.22 -5.77
C GLU A 43 8.43 0.11 -5.91
N ARG A 44 9.00 0.60 -4.82
CA ARG A 44 9.69 1.90 -4.79
C ARG A 44 10.98 1.87 -5.62
N ALA A 45 11.24 2.96 -6.32
CA ALA A 45 12.43 3.08 -7.17
C ALA A 45 13.75 2.90 -6.38
N GLY A 46 14.72 2.21 -6.98
CA GLY A 46 15.98 1.85 -6.34
C GLY A 46 16.90 3.02 -6.00
N ASN A 47 16.65 4.21 -6.55
CA ASN A 47 17.41 5.44 -6.34
C ASN A 47 16.86 6.32 -5.18
N MET A 48 15.79 5.89 -4.51
CA MET A 48 15.23 6.65 -3.40
C MET A 48 16.11 6.56 -2.15
N SER A 49 16.22 7.66 -1.41
CA SER A 49 17.03 7.74 -0.19
C SER A 49 16.49 6.90 0.97
N THR A 50 15.22 6.52 0.91
CA THR A 50 14.54 5.73 1.94
C THR A 50 13.64 4.68 1.31
N HIS A 51 13.62 3.46 1.89
CA HIS A 51 12.71 2.39 1.50
C HIS A 51 12.82 1.92 0.03
N SER A 52 14.01 2.07 -0.58
CA SER A 52 14.33 1.61 -1.93
C SER A 52 14.00 0.13 -2.12
N GLY A 53 13.30 -0.24 -3.21
CA GLY A 53 12.93 -1.61 -3.54
C GLY A 53 11.86 -2.23 -2.63
N GLN A 54 11.25 -1.46 -1.72
CA GLN A 54 10.16 -1.96 -0.88
C GLN A 54 8.83 -1.93 -1.61
N VAL A 55 8.02 -2.96 -1.36
CA VAL A 55 6.62 -3.01 -1.78
C VAL A 55 5.79 -2.14 -0.84
N ALA A 56 4.95 -1.28 -1.41
CA ALA A 56 4.11 -0.36 -0.68
C ALA A 56 2.74 -0.20 -1.37
N PHE A 57 1.79 0.34 -0.64
CA PHE A 57 0.62 0.97 -1.23
C PHE A 57 1.02 2.32 -1.83
N PRO A 58 0.39 2.77 -2.92
CA PRO A 58 0.55 4.15 -3.40
C PRO A 58 0.22 5.14 -2.28
N GLY A 59 1.08 6.13 -2.05
CA GLY A 59 0.84 7.10 -0.99
C GLY A 59 2.07 7.84 -0.51
N GLY A 60 1.83 8.87 0.29
CA GLY A 60 2.87 9.75 0.79
C GLY A 60 2.40 10.65 1.92
N LYS A 61 3.07 11.78 2.07
CA LYS A 61 2.74 12.78 3.11
C LYS A 61 1.45 13.50 2.77
N ILE A 62 0.72 13.84 3.81
CA ILE A 62 -0.42 14.76 3.69
C ILE A 62 0.13 16.18 3.57
N ASP A 63 -0.22 16.85 2.49
CA ASP A 63 0.13 18.25 2.26
C ASP A 63 -0.89 19.20 2.89
N PRO A 64 -0.49 20.42 3.27
CA PRO A 64 -1.43 21.41 3.82
C PRO A 64 -2.60 21.78 2.90
N ASP A 65 -2.43 21.59 1.59
CA ASP A 65 -3.43 21.90 0.57
C ASP A 65 -4.38 20.73 0.28
N ASP A 66 -4.12 19.54 0.83
CA ASP A 66 -5.02 18.40 0.70
C ASP A 66 -6.33 18.66 1.46
N ALA A 67 -7.46 18.54 0.76
CA ALA A 67 -8.78 18.79 1.36
C ALA A 67 -9.15 17.76 2.44
N SER A 68 -8.56 16.57 2.39
CA SER A 68 -8.77 15.48 3.34
C SER A 68 -7.66 14.43 3.22
N VAL A 69 -7.60 13.50 4.19
CA VAL A 69 -6.72 12.33 4.14
C VAL A 69 -6.97 11.48 2.89
N ALA A 70 -8.24 11.34 2.49
CA ALA A 70 -8.61 10.63 1.27
C ALA A 70 -8.12 11.37 0.03
N ASP A 71 -8.16 12.70 0.02
CA ASP A 71 -7.66 13.50 -1.09
C ASP A 71 -6.15 13.36 -1.25
N ALA A 72 -5.39 13.37 -0.14
CA ALA A 72 -3.96 13.10 -0.12
C ALA A 72 -3.63 11.72 -0.73
N ALA A 73 -4.32 10.66 -0.29
CA ALA A 73 -4.09 9.31 -0.82
C ALA A 73 -4.39 9.21 -2.33
N LEU A 74 -5.43 9.88 -2.80
CA LEU A 74 -5.79 9.93 -4.22
C LEU A 74 -4.79 10.75 -5.04
N ARG A 75 -4.31 11.88 -4.53
CA ARG A 75 -3.28 12.72 -5.17
C ARG A 75 -1.99 11.93 -5.35
N GLU A 76 -1.50 11.30 -4.29
CA GLU A 76 -0.28 10.50 -4.33
C GLU A 76 -0.40 9.33 -5.32
N ALA A 77 -1.54 8.62 -5.34
CA ALA A 77 -1.76 7.55 -6.33
C ALA A 77 -1.82 8.08 -7.77
N GLU A 78 -2.31 9.30 -7.98
CA GLU A 78 -2.30 9.95 -9.29
C GLU A 78 -0.88 10.39 -9.69
N GLU A 79 -0.06 10.89 -8.76
CA GLU A 79 1.33 11.30 -8.96
C GLU A 79 2.27 10.12 -9.19
N GLU A 80 2.16 9.05 -8.40
CA GLU A 80 3.04 7.87 -8.44
C GLU A 80 2.75 6.95 -9.65
N VAL A 81 1.47 6.69 -9.93
CA VAL A 81 1.06 5.69 -10.93
C VAL A 81 0.04 6.19 -11.95
N ALA A 82 -0.31 7.46 -11.91
CA ALA A 82 -1.33 8.10 -12.75
C ALA A 82 -2.70 7.38 -12.71
N LEU A 83 -3.09 6.88 -11.54
CA LEU A 83 -4.40 6.26 -11.34
C LEU A 83 -5.50 7.33 -11.37
N PRO A 84 -6.37 7.39 -12.40
CA PRO A 84 -7.31 8.49 -12.52
C PRO A 84 -8.43 8.37 -11.48
N ARG A 85 -8.69 9.44 -10.73
CA ARG A 85 -9.71 9.50 -9.65
C ARG A 85 -11.11 9.04 -10.10
N ARG A 86 -11.48 9.21 -11.38
CA ARG A 86 -12.78 8.78 -11.91
C ARG A 86 -13.02 7.27 -11.85
N PHE A 87 -11.98 6.46 -11.68
CA PHE A 87 -12.07 5.01 -11.50
C PHE A 87 -12.12 4.60 -10.04
N VAL A 88 -11.88 5.51 -9.10
CA VAL A 88 -11.68 5.24 -7.68
C VAL A 88 -12.88 5.67 -6.87
N GLU A 89 -13.43 4.76 -6.10
CA GLU A 89 -14.50 5.00 -5.13
C GLU A 89 -13.99 4.71 -3.72
N VAL A 90 -13.76 5.75 -2.92
CA VAL A 90 -13.33 5.61 -1.53
C VAL A 90 -14.48 5.03 -0.71
N ILE A 91 -14.24 3.92 -0.01
CA ILE A 91 -15.24 3.21 0.80
C ILE A 91 -15.00 3.36 2.30
N GLY A 92 -13.82 3.83 2.73
CA GLY A 92 -13.53 4.05 4.14
C GLY A 92 -12.04 4.18 4.44
N GLN A 93 -11.73 4.20 5.73
CA GLN A 93 -10.36 4.27 6.25
C GLN A 93 -10.15 3.18 7.28
N LEU A 94 -8.94 2.65 7.35
CA LEU A 94 -8.50 1.79 8.44
C LEU A 94 -7.88 2.64 9.57
N PRO A 95 -7.74 2.09 10.77
CA PRO A 95 -7.02 2.75 11.86
C PRO A 95 -5.61 3.15 11.45
N GLU A 96 -5.15 4.25 12.02
CA GLU A 96 -3.81 4.77 11.82
C GLU A 96 -2.75 3.77 12.29
N TYR A 97 -1.62 3.76 11.59
CA TYR A 97 -0.45 2.97 11.91
C TYR A 97 0.77 3.89 12.06
N VAL A 98 1.47 3.77 13.18
CA VAL A 98 2.70 4.55 13.41
C VAL A 98 3.91 3.71 13.02
N THR A 99 4.63 4.16 12.00
CA THR A 99 5.83 3.47 11.52
C THR A 99 7.05 3.78 12.39
N GLY A 100 8.04 2.89 12.40
CA GLY A 100 9.32 3.15 13.07
C GLY A 100 10.09 4.37 12.52
N THR A 101 9.75 4.84 11.32
CA THR A 101 10.29 6.05 10.70
C THR A 101 9.50 7.32 11.04
N GLN A 102 8.59 7.23 12.05
CA GLN A 102 7.78 8.34 12.56
C GLN A 102 6.77 8.88 11.54
N PHE A 103 6.18 8.03 10.71
CA PHE A 103 4.99 8.39 9.96
C PHE A 103 3.74 7.87 10.67
N ILE A 104 2.72 8.73 10.79
CA ILE A 104 1.36 8.36 11.17
C ILE A 104 0.60 8.12 9.86
N VAL A 105 0.46 6.86 9.47
CA VAL A 105 -0.12 6.48 8.19
C VAL A 105 -1.59 6.15 8.36
N THR A 106 -2.44 6.83 7.61
CA THR A 106 -3.87 6.50 7.50
C THR A 106 -4.12 5.72 6.20
N PRO A 107 -4.50 4.43 6.25
CA PRO A 107 -4.87 3.68 5.06
C PRO A 107 -6.29 4.04 4.59
N VAL A 108 -6.42 4.48 3.35
CA VAL A 108 -7.68 4.82 2.68
C VAL A 108 -8.07 3.68 1.76
N VAL A 109 -9.16 2.98 2.07
CA VAL A 109 -9.63 1.84 1.27
C VAL A 109 -10.54 2.34 0.16
N ALA A 110 -10.26 1.90 -1.05
CA ALA A 110 -11.06 2.27 -2.21
C ALA A 110 -11.28 1.09 -3.16
N VAL A 111 -12.45 1.06 -3.80
CA VAL A 111 -12.74 0.17 -4.92
C VAL A 111 -12.33 0.89 -6.21
N VAL A 112 -11.57 0.18 -7.06
CA VAL A 112 -11.10 0.71 -8.34
C VAL A 112 -11.75 -0.09 -9.47
N ARG A 113 -12.48 0.61 -10.33
CA ARG A 113 -13.10 0.00 -11.52
C ARG A 113 -12.04 -0.29 -12.58
N ALA A 114 -12.14 -1.43 -13.25
CA ALA A 114 -11.27 -1.77 -14.37
C ALA A 114 -11.37 -0.77 -15.54
N GLY A 115 -10.40 -0.80 -16.45
CA GLY A 115 -10.36 0.04 -17.65
C GLY A 115 -9.49 1.30 -17.52
N PHE A 116 -8.72 1.43 -16.45
CA PHE A 116 -7.67 2.45 -16.33
C PHE A 116 -6.35 1.97 -16.95
N VAL A 117 -5.51 2.93 -17.30
CA VAL A 117 -4.12 2.73 -17.73
C VAL A 117 -3.23 3.45 -16.73
N LEU A 118 -2.19 2.77 -16.25
CA LEU A 118 -1.22 3.36 -15.35
C LEU A 118 -0.03 3.94 -16.14
N HIS A 119 0.53 5.04 -15.62
CA HIS A 119 1.79 5.61 -16.07
C HIS A 119 2.65 5.86 -14.83
N LEU A 120 3.69 5.05 -14.67
CA LEU A 120 4.54 5.11 -13.48
C LEU A 120 5.43 6.35 -13.51
N ASN A 121 5.56 7.02 -12.37
CA ASN A 121 6.59 8.02 -12.15
C ASN A 121 7.93 7.31 -11.87
N PRO A 122 8.88 7.26 -12.81
CA PRO A 122 10.09 6.45 -12.67
C PRO A 122 11.05 6.97 -11.59
N SER A 123 10.84 8.19 -11.09
CA SER A 123 11.61 8.72 -9.96
C SER A 123 11.18 8.12 -8.62
N GLU A 124 9.96 7.58 -8.52
CA GLU A 124 9.37 7.10 -7.28
C GLU A 124 8.99 5.63 -7.33
N VAL A 125 8.52 5.14 -8.48
CA VAL A 125 7.98 3.79 -8.66
C VAL A 125 8.75 3.06 -9.76
N ALA A 126 9.36 1.93 -9.40
CA ALA A 126 10.01 1.04 -10.35
C ALA A 126 9.02 0.12 -11.05
N HIS A 127 8.08 -0.44 -10.28
CA HIS A 127 7.07 -1.38 -10.75
C HIS A 127 5.73 -1.15 -10.08
N ALA A 128 4.64 -1.44 -10.79
CA ALA A 128 3.31 -1.59 -10.23
C ALA A 128 2.76 -2.97 -10.61
N PHE A 129 2.10 -3.62 -9.66
CA PHE A 129 1.58 -4.97 -9.84
C PHE A 129 0.36 -5.22 -8.97
N GLU A 130 -0.40 -6.25 -9.31
CA GLU A 130 -1.57 -6.64 -8.55
C GLU A 130 -1.38 -8.01 -7.89
N VAL A 131 -1.95 -8.14 -6.69
CA VAL A 131 -2.02 -9.41 -5.96
C VAL A 131 -3.49 -9.69 -5.63
N PRO A 132 -4.01 -10.92 -5.88
CA PRO A 132 -5.38 -11.25 -5.52
C PRO A 132 -5.66 -11.01 -4.05
N LEU A 133 -6.75 -10.28 -3.74
CA LEU A 133 -7.14 -10.00 -2.35
C LEU A 133 -7.34 -11.30 -1.56
N ALA A 134 -7.91 -12.33 -2.19
CA ALA A 134 -8.10 -13.63 -1.55
C ALA A 134 -6.79 -14.30 -1.10
N PHE A 135 -5.67 -14.08 -1.83
CA PHE A 135 -4.35 -14.53 -1.41
C PHE A 135 -3.88 -13.77 -0.17
N LEU A 136 -3.97 -12.45 -0.18
CA LEU A 136 -3.53 -11.59 0.92
C LEU A 136 -4.35 -11.82 2.21
N MET A 137 -5.63 -12.13 2.06
CA MET A 137 -6.53 -12.38 3.20
C MET A 137 -6.45 -13.81 3.76
N ASN A 138 -5.70 -14.72 3.12
CA ASN A 138 -5.58 -16.09 3.59
C ASN A 138 -4.42 -16.22 4.61
N PRO A 139 -4.71 -16.49 5.90
CA PRO A 139 -3.68 -16.62 6.93
C PRO A 139 -2.62 -17.69 6.64
N ALA A 140 -2.94 -18.71 5.83
CA ALA A 140 -1.99 -19.75 5.44
C ALA A 140 -0.79 -19.21 4.63
N HIS A 141 -0.94 -18.04 4.01
CA HIS A 141 0.14 -17.40 3.26
C HIS A 141 0.97 -16.42 4.10
N HIS A 142 0.54 -16.12 5.34
CA HIS A 142 1.23 -15.19 6.23
C HIS A 142 2.39 -15.89 6.94
N ARG A 143 3.61 -15.51 6.61
CA ARG A 143 4.82 -15.99 7.25
C ARG A 143 5.27 -14.98 8.29
N ARG A 144 5.29 -15.39 9.55
CA ARG A 144 5.78 -14.56 10.66
C ARG A 144 7.30 -14.60 10.69
N HIS A 145 7.91 -13.43 10.80
CA HIS A 145 9.35 -13.26 10.99
C HIS A 145 9.59 -12.56 12.33
N ARG A 146 10.71 -12.91 12.94
CA ARG A 146 11.19 -12.26 14.16
C ARG A 146 12.69 -12.01 14.03
N LEU A 147 13.10 -10.80 14.34
CA LEU A 147 14.50 -10.41 14.45
C LEU A 147 14.72 -9.73 15.79
N GLU A 148 15.78 -10.13 16.49
CA GLU A 148 16.24 -9.45 17.70
C GLU A 148 17.44 -8.57 17.32
N TRP A 149 17.33 -7.28 17.58
CA TRP A 149 18.38 -6.31 17.34
C TRP A 149 18.50 -5.37 18.54
N GLU A 150 19.71 -5.24 19.11
CA GLU A 150 19.99 -4.39 20.27
C GLU A 150 19.04 -4.59 21.46
N GLY A 151 18.64 -5.84 21.72
CA GLY A 151 17.73 -6.19 22.82
C GLY A 151 16.25 -5.89 22.55
N GLN A 152 15.90 -5.44 21.36
CA GLN A 152 14.52 -5.25 20.92
C GLN A 152 14.11 -6.34 19.92
N ALA A 153 12.99 -7.00 20.20
CA ALA A 153 12.40 -7.96 19.27
C ALA A 153 11.49 -7.25 18.27
N ARG A 154 11.71 -7.51 16.99
CA ARG A 154 10.85 -7.08 15.90
C ARG A 154 10.14 -8.27 15.30
N GLU A 155 8.87 -8.11 15.05
CA GLU A 155 8.07 -9.12 14.39
C GLU A 155 7.33 -8.47 13.21
N TRP A 156 7.33 -9.17 12.07
CA TRP A 156 6.56 -8.74 10.90
C TRP A 156 6.04 -9.97 10.14
N PHE A 157 5.09 -9.74 9.28
CA PHE A 157 4.59 -10.75 8.36
C PHE A 157 5.11 -10.51 6.95
N SER A 158 5.36 -11.59 6.20
CA SER A 158 5.50 -11.56 4.76
C SER A 158 4.48 -12.48 4.11
N MET A 159 4.08 -12.12 2.91
CA MET A 159 3.15 -12.89 2.07
C MET A 159 3.80 -13.06 0.70
N PRO A 160 4.77 -14.01 0.54
CA PRO A 160 5.49 -14.19 -0.71
C PRO A 160 4.51 -14.68 -1.80
N TYR A 161 4.30 -13.84 -2.80
CA TYR A 161 3.50 -14.13 -3.97
C TYR A 161 4.42 -14.24 -5.19
N LEU A 162 4.42 -15.41 -5.84
CA LEU A 162 5.40 -15.75 -6.89
C LEU A 162 4.96 -15.33 -8.29
N GLU A 163 3.69 -14.99 -8.47
CA GLU A 163 3.09 -14.66 -9.77
C GLU A 163 2.35 -13.32 -9.72
N PRO A 164 3.01 -12.19 -9.42
CA PRO A 164 2.35 -10.90 -9.43
C PRO A 164 1.88 -10.58 -10.86
N ILE A 165 0.64 -10.13 -10.98
CA ILE A 165 0.11 -9.62 -12.24
C ILE A 165 0.78 -8.27 -12.47
N GLN A 166 1.76 -8.22 -13.37
CA GLN A 166 2.38 -6.97 -13.79
C GLN A 166 1.32 -6.13 -14.51
N VAL A 167 1.15 -4.90 -14.08
CA VAL A 167 0.30 -3.94 -14.76
C VAL A 167 1.20 -3.15 -15.69
N ASP A 168 1.21 -3.53 -16.97
CA ASP A 168 2.02 -2.82 -17.96
C ASP A 168 1.51 -1.37 -18.11
N ALA A 169 2.42 -0.43 -17.91
CA ALA A 169 2.16 1.00 -17.97
C ALA A 169 1.65 1.49 -19.34
N ALA A 170 1.73 0.69 -20.39
CA ALA A 170 1.32 1.08 -21.74
C ALA A 170 0.04 0.40 -22.26
N ALA A 171 -0.41 -0.70 -21.67
CA ALA A 171 -1.44 -1.53 -22.28
C ALA A 171 -2.79 -1.56 -21.53
N GLY A 172 -2.85 -1.12 -20.26
CA GLY A 172 -4.10 -1.25 -19.47
C GLY A 172 -4.61 -2.68 -19.31
N GLU A 173 -3.88 -3.65 -19.83
CA GLU A 173 -4.16 -5.07 -19.76
C GLU A 173 -3.12 -5.77 -18.90
N SER A 174 -3.60 -6.52 -17.93
CA SER A 174 -2.75 -7.42 -17.15
C SER A 174 -2.31 -8.58 -18.05
N SER A 175 -1.01 -8.66 -18.36
CA SER A 175 -0.44 -9.84 -19.01
C SER A 175 0.04 -10.80 -17.94
N PRO A 176 -0.49 -12.03 -17.87
CA PRO A 176 0.14 -13.10 -17.08
C PRO A 176 1.47 -13.47 -17.76
N ARG A 177 2.55 -13.51 -17.02
CA ARG A 177 3.79 -14.17 -17.42
C ARG A 177 3.88 -15.55 -16.85
#